data_7c6478574bb0a40a7e98761e28661db4
#
_entry.id   7c6478574bb0a40a7e98761e28661db4
#
_cell.length_a   1.000
_cell.length_b   1.000
_cell.length_c   1.000
_cell.angle_alpha   90.00
_cell.angle_beta   90.00
_cell.angle_gamma   90.00
#
_symmetry.space_group_name_H-M   'P 1'
#
loop_
_entity.id
_entity.type
_entity.pdbx_description
1 polymer ?
#
loop_
_entity_poly.entity_id
_entity_poly.type
_entity_poly.pdbx_seq_one_letter_code
_entity_poly.pdbx_strand_id
1 'polypeptide(L)'
;IKGAVACKEEEILENPEVDKSRKLVICCSRGIKSQEAAENLVEQGLDAVSLEKGYIAWLMDAMKNSQDEDFAKNVELSLRKKFKKKIWSKFTKAINTYELVKPGDRIAVCISGGKDSMLMAKCFQELKLHNKFDFEVKFLVMDPGYSPANRQVIEENARKLNIPIRIFESDIFESVFNIEKSPCYLCARMRRGHLYAFAKEMGCNKIALGHHYDDVIETILMG
;
A
#
# COMPACT_ATOMS: atom_id res chain seq x y z
N ILE A 1 15.21 -15.21 -15.25
CA ILE A 1 14.38 -14.05 -15.68
C ILE A 1 13.85 -14.38 -17.07
N LYS A 2 12.53 -14.31 -17.27
CA LYS A 2 11.92 -14.63 -18.56
C LYS A 2 12.41 -13.63 -19.63
N GLY A 3 12.94 -14.15 -20.73
CA GLY A 3 13.49 -13.32 -21.82
C GLY A 3 14.94 -12.87 -21.64
N ALA A 4 15.62 -13.32 -20.59
CA ALA A 4 17.05 -13.06 -20.43
C ALA A 4 17.86 -13.96 -21.34
N VAL A 5 18.89 -13.38 -21.95
CA VAL A 5 19.88 -14.07 -22.78
C VAL A 5 21.10 -14.38 -21.91
N ALA A 6 21.54 -15.64 -21.90
CA ALA A 6 22.73 -16.06 -21.17
C ALA A 6 23.93 -15.99 -22.11
N CYS A 7 24.88 -15.09 -21.82
CA CYS A 7 26.12 -14.97 -22.57
C CYS A 7 27.27 -14.55 -21.68
N LYS A 8 28.51 -14.73 -22.15
CA LYS A 8 29.68 -14.16 -21.49
C LYS A 8 29.79 -12.67 -21.80
N GLU A 9 30.44 -11.91 -20.93
CA GLU A 9 30.63 -10.47 -21.08
C GLU A 9 31.28 -10.13 -22.45
N GLU A 10 32.29 -10.87 -22.81
CA GLU A 10 33.07 -10.71 -24.07
C GLU A 10 32.21 -10.94 -25.32
N GLU A 11 31.12 -11.71 -25.19
CA GLU A 11 30.23 -12.10 -26.29
C GLU A 11 29.04 -11.16 -26.47
N ILE A 12 28.77 -10.26 -25.49
CA ILE A 12 27.57 -9.40 -25.50
C ILE A 12 27.47 -8.53 -26.75
N LEU A 13 28.60 -7.99 -27.18
CA LEU A 13 28.68 -7.12 -28.37
C LEU A 13 28.44 -7.86 -29.71
N GLU A 14 28.81 -9.11 -29.77
CA GLU A 14 28.67 -9.93 -30.96
C GLU A 14 27.40 -10.78 -30.99
N ASN A 15 26.71 -10.88 -29.82
CA ASN A 15 25.54 -11.73 -29.72
C ASN A 15 24.34 -11.13 -30.47
N PRO A 16 23.78 -11.82 -31.47
CA PRO A 16 22.65 -11.33 -32.28
C PRO A 16 21.31 -11.33 -31.48
N GLU A 17 21.23 -12.07 -30.40
CA GLU A 17 20.03 -12.12 -29.56
C GLU A 17 19.93 -10.91 -28.62
N VAL A 18 21.00 -10.11 -28.51
CA VAL A 18 21.03 -8.89 -27.63
C VAL A 18 20.65 -7.68 -28.50
N ASP A 19 19.51 -7.10 -28.19
CA ASP A 19 19.06 -5.84 -28.81
C ASP A 19 19.80 -4.64 -28.20
N LYS A 20 20.83 -4.17 -28.88
CA LYS A 20 21.70 -3.06 -28.43
C LYS A 20 21.06 -1.69 -28.57
N SER A 21 19.91 -1.57 -29.23
CA SER A 21 19.16 -0.33 -29.35
C SER A 21 18.34 -0.01 -28.08
N ARG A 22 18.23 -0.98 -27.18
CA ARG A 22 17.48 -0.89 -25.92
C ARG A 22 18.41 -0.85 -24.73
N LYS A 23 17.88 -0.35 -23.60
CA LYS A 23 18.58 -0.40 -22.32
C LYS A 23 18.86 -1.85 -21.91
N LEU A 24 20.11 -2.18 -21.70
CA LEU A 24 20.57 -3.49 -21.28
C LEU A 24 20.59 -3.59 -19.75
N VAL A 25 19.94 -4.61 -19.21
CA VAL A 25 20.03 -4.91 -17.78
C VAL A 25 20.95 -6.13 -17.59
N ILE A 26 22.14 -5.88 -17.12
CA ILE A 26 23.15 -6.91 -16.90
C ILE A 26 22.94 -7.56 -15.54
N CYS A 27 22.97 -8.87 -15.49
CA CYS A 27 22.71 -9.62 -14.26
C CYS A 27 23.70 -10.76 -14.06
N CYS A 28 24.27 -10.84 -12.87
CA CYS A 28 25.00 -12.02 -12.41
C CYS A 28 24.39 -12.52 -11.08
N SER A 29 24.88 -13.60 -10.52
CA SER A 29 24.30 -14.19 -9.30
C SER A 29 24.25 -13.25 -8.10
N ARG A 30 25.27 -12.42 -7.86
CA ARG A 30 25.42 -11.54 -6.68
C ARG A 30 25.51 -10.04 -7.00
N GLY A 31 25.47 -9.64 -8.24
CA GLY A 31 25.54 -8.24 -8.67
C GLY A 31 26.94 -7.64 -8.82
N ILE A 32 28.00 -8.33 -8.42
CA ILE A 32 29.37 -7.79 -8.42
C ILE A 32 29.93 -7.75 -9.85
N LYS A 33 29.98 -8.89 -10.52
CA LYS A 33 30.51 -8.98 -11.90
C LYS A 33 29.64 -8.24 -12.92
N SER A 34 28.34 -8.19 -12.70
CA SER A 34 27.43 -7.46 -13.58
C SER A 34 27.55 -5.95 -13.46
N GLN A 35 28.03 -5.45 -12.35
CA GLN A 35 28.32 -4.02 -12.19
C GLN A 35 29.52 -3.63 -13.07
N GLU A 36 30.62 -4.35 -12.96
CA GLU A 36 31.83 -4.15 -13.78
C GLU A 36 31.51 -4.30 -15.28
N ALA A 37 30.76 -5.35 -15.66
CA ALA A 37 30.33 -5.55 -17.05
C ALA A 37 29.43 -4.43 -17.56
N ALA A 38 28.52 -3.90 -16.73
CA ALA A 38 27.67 -2.78 -17.13
C ALA A 38 28.47 -1.49 -17.34
N GLU A 39 29.45 -1.20 -16.47
CA GLU A 39 30.35 -0.05 -16.61
C GLU A 39 31.19 -0.14 -17.90
N ASN A 40 31.76 -1.31 -18.20
CA ASN A 40 32.50 -1.55 -19.44
C ASN A 40 31.64 -1.36 -20.70
N LEU A 41 30.37 -1.77 -20.65
CA LEU A 41 29.43 -1.61 -21.80
C LEU A 41 29.03 -0.13 -21.97
N VAL A 42 28.89 0.62 -20.89
CA VAL A 42 28.63 2.07 -20.94
C VAL A 42 29.82 2.79 -21.57
N GLU A 43 31.06 2.44 -21.23
CA GLU A 43 32.27 3.01 -21.84
C GLU A 43 32.34 2.72 -23.37
N GLN A 44 31.71 1.64 -23.82
CA GLN A 44 31.59 1.27 -25.21
C GLN A 44 30.37 1.91 -25.92
N GLY A 45 29.65 2.81 -25.23
CA GLY A 45 28.56 3.60 -25.79
C GLY A 45 27.18 2.93 -25.75
N LEU A 46 27.00 1.87 -24.95
CA LEU A 46 25.72 1.20 -24.76
C LEU A 46 25.00 1.73 -23.51
N ASP A 47 23.67 1.77 -23.54
CA ASP A 47 22.87 2.04 -22.33
C ASP A 47 22.73 0.76 -21.49
N ALA A 48 23.62 0.58 -20.53
CA ALA A 48 23.68 -0.61 -19.70
C ALA A 48 23.62 -0.27 -18.20
N VAL A 49 22.92 -1.11 -17.43
CA VAL A 49 22.84 -1.03 -15.96
C VAL A 49 22.97 -2.42 -15.35
N SER A 50 23.51 -2.50 -14.15
CA SER A 50 23.54 -3.76 -13.40
C SER A 50 22.28 -3.93 -12.56
N LEU A 51 21.79 -5.16 -12.47
CA LEU A 51 20.74 -5.52 -11.51
C LEU A 51 21.33 -5.49 -10.10
N GLU A 52 20.86 -4.56 -9.28
CA GLU A 52 21.34 -4.38 -7.90
C GLU A 52 21.25 -5.68 -7.10
N LYS A 53 22.32 -6.03 -6.39
CA LYS A 53 22.47 -7.30 -5.61
C LYS A 53 22.27 -8.58 -6.43
N GLY A 54 22.11 -8.49 -7.77
CA GLY A 54 22.08 -9.60 -8.71
C GLY A 54 20.82 -10.49 -8.66
N TYR A 55 20.93 -11.63 -9.36
CA TYR A 55 19.80 -12.55 -9.57
C TYR A 55 19.25 -13.16 -8.28
N ILE A 56 20.11 -13.47 -7.30
CA ILE A 56 19.66 -14.10 -6.05
C ILE A 56 18.74 -13.15 -5.27
N ALA A 57 19.11 -11.89 -5.15
CA ALA A 57 18.29 -10.90 -4.44
C ALA A 57 16.96 -10.65 -5.19
N TRP A 58 17.01 -10.55 -6.52
CA TRP A 58 15.80 -10.45 -7.34
C TRP A 58 14.88 -11.66 -7.18
N LEU A 59 15.45 -12.88 -7.15
CA LEU A 59 14.67 -14.10 -6.97
C LEU A 59 14.01 -14.14 -5.58
N MET A 60 14.75 -13.78 -4.53
CA MET A 60 14.19 -13.69 -3.17
C MET A 60 13.05 -12.68 -3.07
N ASP A 61 13.21 -11.51 -3.69
CA ASP A 61 12.16 -10.49 -3.73
C ASP A 61 10.93 -10.95 -4.54
N ALA A 62 11.15 -11.58 -5.69
CA ALA A 62 10.09 -12.15 -6.51
C ALA A 62 9.32 -13.27 -5.75
N MET A 63 10.02 -14.13 -5.01
CA MET A 63 9.39 -15.16 -4.17
C MET A 63 8.60 -14.54 -3.02
N LYS A 64 9.13 -13.51 -2.36
CA LYS A 64 8.44 -12.78 -1.30
C LYS A 64 7.17 -12.09 -1.82
N ASN A 65 7.25 -11.43 -2.96
CA ASN A 65 6.12 -10.77 -3.60
C ASN A 65 5.03 -11.78 -4.01
N SER A 66 5.41 -12.95 -4.52
CA SER A 66 4.48 -14.05 -4.83
C SER A 66 3.75 -14.56 -3.58
N GLN A 67 4.46 -14.73 -2.47
CA GLN A 67 3.84 -15.13 -1.20
C GLN A 67 2.86 -14.08 -0.66
N ASP A 68 3.18 -12.79 -0.81
CA ASP A 68 2.30 -11.71 -0.39
C ASP A 68 1.04 -11.63 -1.27
N GLU A 69 1.15 -11.85 -2.58
CA GLU A 69 -0.03 -11.92 -3.47
C GLU A 69 -0.95 -13.09 -3.10
N ASP A 70 -0.40 -14.26 -2.81
CA ASP A 70 -1.19 -15.42 -2.38
C ASP A 70 -1.83 -15.16 -1.01
N PHE A 71 -1.13 -14.49 -0.09
CA PHE A 71 -1.67 -14.09 1.19
C PHE A 71 -2.85 -13.12 1.02
N ALA A 72 -2.71 -12.07 0.22
CA ALA A 72 -3.76 -11.10 -0.04
C ALA A 72 -5.01 -11.77 -0.65
N LYS A 73 -4.84 -12.64 -1.65
CA LYS A 73 -5.93 -13.44 -2.27
C LYS A 73 -6.62 -14.34 -1.26
N ASN A 74 -5.87 -14.99 -0.38
CA ASN A 74 -6.43 -15.85 0.67
C ASN A 74 -7.26 -15.04 1.68
N VAL A 75 -6.83 -13.83 2.03
CA VAL A 75 -7.60 -12.90 2.88
C VAL A 75 -8.91 -12.50 2.18
N GLU A 76 -8.88 -12.16 0.90
CA GLU A 76 -10.05 -11.82 0.08
C GLU A 76 -11.07 -12.98 0.02
N LEU A 77 -10.58 -14.18 -0.29
CA LEU A 77 -11.41 -15.38 -0.30
C LEU A 77 -12.01 -15.69 1.08
N SER A 78 -11.23 -15.51 2.13
CA SER A 78 -11.69 -15.72 3.51
C SER A 78 -12.80 -14.74 3.88
N LEU A 79 -12.65 -13.46 3.52
CA LEU A 79 -13.66 -12.42 3.73
C LEU A 79 -15.00 -12.78 3.03
N ARG A 80 -14.94 -13.20 1.77
CA ARG A 80 -16.14 -13.50 0.96
C ARG A 80 -16.74 -14.88 1.22
N LYS A 81 -15.97 -15.84 1.75
CA LYS A 81 -16.46 -17.20 2.05
C LYS A 81 -16.62 -17.43 3.55
N LYS A 82 -15.51 -17.58 4.28
CA LYS A 82 -15.49 -17.94 5.70
C LYS A 82 -16.19 -16.90 6.58
N PHE A 83 -15.94 -15.63 6.34
CA PHE A 83 -16.50 -14.51 7.11
C PHE A 83 -17.68 -13.81 6.42
N LYS A 84 -18.23 -14.41 5.36
CA LYS A 84 -19.31 -13.81 4.59
C LYS A 84 -20.47 -13.35 5.46
N LYS A 85 -21.02 -14.21 6.30
CA LYS A 85 -22.18 -13.89 7.15
C LYS A 85 -21.86 -12.90 8.28
N LYS A 86 -20.65 -13.01 8.84
CA LYS A 86 -20.26 -12.22 10.01
C LYS A 86 -19.78 -10.81 9.65
N ILE A 87 -19.12 -10.64 8.50
CA ILE A 87 -18.48 -9.38 8.09
C ILE A 87 -19.03 -8.91 6.75
N TRP A 88 -18.76 -9.62 5.66
CA TRP A 88 -19.03 -9.14 4.30
C TRP A 88 -20.49 -8.78 4.06
N SER A 89 -21.44 -9.68 4.41
CA SER A 89 -22.86 -9.42 4.21
C SER A 89 -23.37 -8.26 5.07
N LYS A 90 -22.84 -8.06 6.28
CA LYS A 90 -23.22 -6.94 7.13
C LYS A 90 -22.69 -5.62 6.57
N PHE A 91 -21.44 -5.61 6.10
CA PHE A 91 -20.83 -4.45 5.46
C PHE A 91 -21.61 -4.04 4.21
N THR A 92 -21.83 -4.97 3.28
CA THR A 92 -22.56 -4.68 2.03
C THR A 92 -24.01 -4.31 2.30
N LYS A 93 -24.67 -4.91 3.30
CA LYS A 93 -26.01 -4.52 3.72
C LYS A 93 -26.03 -3.06 4.20
N ALA A 94 -25.08 -2.66 5.04
CA ALA A 94 -24.99 -1.28 5.52
C ALA A 94 -24.75 -0.29 4.36
N ILE A 95 -23.80 -0.60 3.46
CA ILE A 95 -23.54 0.22 2.27
C ILE A 95 -24.81 0.45 1.46
N ASN A 96 -25.61 -0.60 1.22
CA ASN A 96 -26.82 -0.51 0.41
C ASN A 96 -27.98 0.13 1.16
N THR A 97 -28.21 -0.24 2.44
CA THR A 97 -29.35 0.27 3.22
C THR A 97 -29.26 1.76 3.48
N TYR A 98 -28.05 2.26 3.72
CA TYR A 98 -27.82 3.67 4.03
C TYR A 98 -27.28 4.47 2.84
N GLU A 99 -27.22 3.85 1.66
CA GLU A 99 -26.69 4.49 0.43
C GLU A 99 -25.32 5.16 0.65
N LEU A 100 -24.43 4.47 1.39
CA LEU A 100 -23.16 5.06 1.80
C LEU A 100 -22.21 5.24 0.62
N VAL A 101 -22.37 4.47 -0.45
CA VAL A 101 -21.58 4.56 -1.68
C VAL A 101 -22.52 4.72 -2.86
N LYS A 102 -22.27 5.74 -3.69
CA LYS A 102 -23.04 6.06 -4.89
C LYS A 102 -22.15 6.06 -6.14
N PRO A 103 -22.73 5.95 -7.34
CA PRO A 103 -21.96 6.08 -8.58
C PRO A 103 -21.17 7.39 -8.62
N GLY A 104 -19.90 7.31 -9.01
CA GLY A 104 -19.02 8.47 -9.11
C GLY A 104 -18.43 8.98 -7.79
N ASP A 105 -18.74 8.37 -6.64
CA ASP A 105 -18.12 8.72 -5.38
C ASP A 105 -16.61 8.48 -5.40
N ARG A 106 -15.88 9.33 -4.67
CA ARG A 106 -14.45 9.20 -4.36
C ARG A 106 -14.28 9.13 -2.87
N ILE A 107 -13.95 7.95 -2.37
CA ILE A 107 -13.96 7.64 -0.94
C ILE A 107 -12.53 7.55 -0.42
N ALA A 108 -12.19 8.37 0.59
CA ALA A 108 -10.96 8.23 1.36
C ALA A 108 -11.20 7.24 2.50
N VAL A 109 -10.61 6.06 2.42
CA VAL A 109 -10.61 5.05 3.48
C VAL A 109 -9.41 5.30 4.38
N CYS A 110 -9.66 5.74 5.62
CA CYS A 110 -8.62 6.13 6.55
C CYS A 110 -8.12 4.92 7.35
N ILE A 111 -6.81 4.71 7.31
CA ILE A 111 -6.13 3.58 7.96
C ILE A 111 -5.31 4.11 9.13
N SER A 112 -5.59 3.60 10.33
CA SER A 112 -4.83 3.90 11.55
C SER A 112 -3.72 2.89 11.86
N GLY A 113 -3.61 1.84 11.05
CA GLY A 113 -2.72 0.70 11.30
C GLY A 113 -3.33 -0.42 12.16
N GLY A 114 -4.46 -0.16 12.83
CA GLY A 114 -5.18 -1.17 13.62
C GLY A 114 -5.94 -2.17 12.73
N LYS A 115 -6.26 -3.33 13.33
CA LYS A 115 -6.97 -4.44 12.64
C LYS A 115 -8.28 -4.02 11.98
N ASP A 116 -9.03 -3.14 12.63
CA ASP A 116 -10.37 -2.73 12.17
C ASP A 116 -10.28 -1.83 10.93
N SER A 117 -9.34 -0.89 10.91
CA SER A 117 -9.09 -0.03 9.75
C SER A 117 -8.54 -0.80 8.56
N MET A 118 -7.66 -1.79 8.78
CA MET A 118 -7.16 -2.67 7.72
C MET A 118 -8.26 -3.58 7.17
N LEU A 119 -9.12 -4.13 8.03
CA LEU A 119 -10.28 -4.92 7.60
C LEU A 119 -11.26 -4.08 6.78
N MET A 120 -11.54 -2.85 7.22
CA MET A 120 -12.39 -1.91 6.48
C MET A 120 -11.79 -1.62 5.10
N ALA A 121 -10.47 -1.39 5.02
CA ALA A 121 -9.78 -1.16 3.75
C ALA A 121 -9.94 -2.35 2.79
N LYS A 122 -9.80 -3.58 3.27
CA LYS A 122 -10.07 -4.79 2.47
C LYS A 122 -11.52 -4.90 2.04
N CYS A 123 -12.47 -4.56 2.90
CA CYS A 123 -13.88 -4.53 2.52
C CYS A 123 -14.16 -3.53 1.39
N PHE A 124 -13.55 -2.35 1.41
CA PHE A 124 -13.70 -1.37 0.34
C PHE A 124 -12.99 -1.79 -0.95
N GLN A 125 -11.82 -2.46 -0.88
CA GLN A 125 -11.20 -3.06 -2.07
C GLN A 125 -12.11 -4.09 -2.72
N GLU A 126 -12.64 -5.02 -1.94
CA GLU A 126 -13.56 -6.06 -2.42
C GLU A 126 -14.86 -5.46 -2.96
N LEU A 127 -15.38 -4.42 -2.32
CA LEU A 127 -16.55 -3.71 -2.81
C LEU A 127 -16.28 -3.08 -4.19
N LYS A 128 -15.14 -2.41 -4.36
CA LYS A 128 -14.73 -1.81 -5.64
C LYS A 128 -14.66 -2.85 -6.76
N LEU A 129 -14.11 -4.03 -6.48
CA LEU A 129 -13.96 -5.12 -7.46
C LEU A 129 -15.28 -5.78 -7.86
N HIS A 130 -16.28 -5.77 -6.98
CA HIS A 130 -17.53 -6.54 -7.16
C HIS A 130 -18.80 -5.70 -7.23
N ASN A 131 -18.67 -4.38 -7.20
CA ASN A 131 -19.83 -3.50 -7.27
C ASN A 131 -20.39 -3.38 -8.70
N LYS A 132 -21.66 -3.03 -8.80
CA LYS A 132 -22.39 -2.89 -10.08
C LYS A 132 -22.17 -1.53 -10.76
N PHE A 133 -21.66 -0.55 -10.05
CA PHE A 133 -21.38 0.79 -10.54
C PHE A 133 -19.96 1.22 -10.18
N ASP A 134 -19.42 2.18 -10.89
CA ASP A 134 -18.07 2.65 -10.65
C ASP A 134 -18.03 3.75 -9.57
N PHE A 135 -16.99 3.65 -8.71
CA PHE A 135 -16.60 4.63 -7.71
C PHE A 135 -15.10 4.49 -7.43
N GLU A 136 -14.47 5.50 -6.89
CA GLU A 136 -13.05 5.47 -6.56
C GLU A 136 -12.83 5.26 -5.07
N VAL A 137 -11.77 4.52 -4.74
CA VAL A 137 -11.29 4.34 -3.36
C VAL A 137 -9.84 4.76 -3.27
N LYS A 138 -9.52 5.60 -2.29
CA LYS A 138 -8.17 6.01 -1.95
C LYS A 138 -7.88 5.64 -0.50
N PHE A 139 -6.73 5.03 -0.24
CA PHE A 139 -6.36 4.58 1.09
C PHE A 139 -5.39 5.57 1.71
N LEU A 140 -5.80 6.16 2.81
CA LEU A 140 -5.13 7.27 3.46
C LEU A 140 -4.62 6.85 4.84
N VAL A 141 -3.32 6.98 5.07
CA VAL A 141 -2.70 6.88 6.39
C VAL A 141 -2.26 8.28 6.79
N MET A 142 -2.72 8.75 7.94
CA MET A 142 -2.18 9.94 8.54
C MET A 142 -1.17 9.55 9.60
N ASP A 143 0.08 9.95 9.42
CA ASP A 143 1.16 9.79 10.38
C ASP A 143 1.24 11.04 11.27
N PRO A 144 0.85 10.94 12.55
CA PRO A 144 0.90 12.07 13.48
C PRO A 144 2.26 12.25 14.15
N GLY A 145 3.30 11.55 13.68
CA GLY A 145 4.62 11.43 14.30
C GLY A 145 4.88 10.03 14.87
N TYR A 146 4.50 8.98 14.16
CA TYR A 146 4.77 7.59 14.57
C TYR A 146 6.26 7.32 14.69
N SER A 147 6.62 6.41 15.61
CA SER A 147 7.98 5.86 15.59
C SER A 147 8.25 5.12 14.28
N PRO A 148 9.52 5.10 13.80
CA PRO A 148 9.88 4.39 12.57
C PRO A 148 9.41 2.93 12.56
N ALA A 149 9.47 2.24 13.71
CA ALA A 149 9.00 0.87 13.85
C ALA A 149 7.49 0.72 13.63
N ASN A 150 6.67 1.63 14.18
CA ASN A 150 5.22 1.61 13.98
C ASN A 150 4.85 1.90 12.52
N ARG A 151 5.52 2.87 11.91
CA ARG A 151 5.34 3.19 10.51
C ARG A 151 5.65 2.00 9.61
N GLN A 152 6.78 1.35 9.83
CA GLN A 152 7.18 0.16 9.09
C GLN A 152 6.14 -0.96 9.18
N VAL A 153 5.57 -1.20 10.36
CA VAL A 153 4.50 -2.20 10.55
C VAL A 153 3.26 -1.87 9.71
N ILE A 154 2.86 -0.60 9.66
CA ILE A 154 1.71 -0.16 8.85
C ILE A 154 1.97 -0.38 7.36
N GLU A 155 3.14 0.03 6.87
CA GLU A 155 3.55 -0.12 5.47
C GLU A 155 3.65 -1.61 5.09
N GLU A 156 4.27 -2.44 5.93
CA GLU A 156 4.40 -3.87 5.68
C GLU A 156 3.04 -4.59 5.66
N ASN A 157 2.15 -4.28 6.60
CA ASN A 157 0.79 -4.84 6.60
C ASN A 157 -0.02 -4.41 5.38
N ALA A 158 0.09 -3.14 4.97
CA ALA A 158 -0.56 -2.66 3.76
C ALA A 158 -0.02 -3.38 2.51
N ARG A 159 1.29 -3.57 2.41
CA ARG A 159 1.93 -4.31 1.33
C ARG A 159 1.46 -5.77 1.28
N LYS A 160 1.50 -6.49 2.41
CA LYS A 160 1.02 -7.89 2.50
C LYS A 160 -0.44 -8.07 2.12
N LEU A 161 -1.26 -7.05 2.40
CA LEU A 161 -2.68 -7.05 2.06
C LEU A 161 -2.97 -6.48 0.67
N ASN A 162 -1.93 -6.07 -0.08
CA ASN A 162 -2.04 -5.39 -1.37
C ASN A 162 -2.96 -4.16 -1.32
N ILE A 163 -2.81 -3.33 -0.26
CA ILE A 163 -3.55 -2.08 -0.09
C ILE A 163 -2.64 -0.91 -0.51
N PRO A 164 -2.94 -0.18 -1.59
CA PRO A 164 -2.12 0.94 -2.05
C PRO A 164 -2.36 2.16 -1.17
N ILE A 165 -1.62 2.26 -0.06
CA ILE A 165 -1.74 3.36 0.89
C ILE A 165 -1.00 4.62 0.41
N ARG A 166 -1.54 5.79 0.77
CA ARG A 166 -0.85 7.08 0.71
C ARG A 166 -0.69 7.61 2.12
N ILE A 167 0.55 7.91 2.50
CA ILE A 167 0.89 8.38 3.85
C ILE A 167 1.06 9.89 3.80
N PHE A 168 0.43 10.58 4.74
CA PHE A 168 0.59 12.01 5.01
C PHE A 168 1.20 12.19 6.39
N GLU A 169 2.25 12.96 6.45
CA GLU A 169 2.96 13.28 7.70
C GLU A 169 2.39 14.56 8.32
N SER A 170 2.38 14.61 9.64
CA SER A 170 2.02 15.79 10.41
C SER A 170 2.71 15.76 11.77
N ASP A 171 2.96 16.91 12.32
CA ASP A 171 3.65 17.17 13.60
C ASP A 171 2.67 17.25 14.78
N ILE A 172 1.52 16.56 14.67
CA ILE A 172 0.47 16.64 15.69
C ILE A 172 0.99 16.20 17.05
N PHE A 173 1.79 15.15 17.13
CA PHE A 173 2.31 14.66 18.40
C PHE A 173 3.24 15.68 19.05
N GLU A 174 4.10 16.34 18.28
CA GLU A 174 4.97 17.42 18.79
C GLU A 174 4.14 18.62 19.25
N SER A 175 3.13 19.00 18.46
CA SER A 175 2.25 20.14 18.75
C SER A 175 1.43 19.97 20.01
N VAL A 176 1.08 18.72 20.36
CA VAL A 176 0.20 18.40 21.52
C VAL A 176 1.01 18.04 22.77
N PHE A 177 2.28 17.66 22.62
CA PHE A 177 3.13 17.16 23.72
C PHE A 177 3.25 18.12 24.89
N ASN A 178 3.24 19.44 24.65
CA ASN A 178 3.40 20.46 25.67
C ASN A 178 2.07 21.04 26.22
N ILE A 179 0.93 20.44 25.91
CA ILE A 179 -0.37 20.95 26.32
C ILE A 179 -0.89 20.17 27.53
N GLU A 180 -1.01 20.87 28.68
CA GLU A 180 -1.45 20.28 29.94
C GLU A 180 -2.95 19.92 29.98
N LYS A 181 -3.81 20.68 29.27
CA LYS A 181 -5.25 20.46 29.24
C LYS A 181 -5.73 19.61 28.10
N SER A 182 -6.21 18.40 28.40
CA SER A 182 -6.89 17.48 27.44
C SER A 182 -6.10 17.19 26.15
N PRO A 183 -4.84 16.74 26.22
CA PRO A 183 -4.00 16.51 25.04
C PRO A 183 -4.64 15.49 24.08
N CYS A 184 -5.30 14.46 24.58
CA CYS A 184 -5.96 13.45 23.75
C CYS A 184 -7.13 14.03 22.95
N TYR A 185 -7.95 14.90 23.53
CA TYR A 185 -9.05 15.56 22.82
C TYR A 185 -8.53 16.44 21.68
N LEU A 186 -7.51 17.25 21.97
CA LEU A 186 -6.91 18.14 20.97
C LEU A 186 -6.25 17.34 19.84
N CYS A 187 -5.50 16.29 20.17
CA CYS A 187 -4.92 15.37 19.20
C CYS A 187 -6.00 14.76 18.29
N ALA A 188 -7.08 14.24 18.86
CA ALA A 188 -8.18 13.66 18.07
C ALA A 188 -8.86 14.68 17.15
N ARG A 189 -9.02 15.94 17.63
CA ARG A 189 -9.60 17.03 16.84
C ARG A 189 -8.68 17.45 15.68
N MET A 190 -7.39 17.61 15.94
CA MET A 190 -6.39 17.95 14.90
C MET A 190 -6.30 16.83 13.86
N ARG A 191 -6.23 15.58 14.30
CA ARG A 191 -6.19 14.42 13.39
C ARG A 191 -7.40 14.40 12.45
N ARG A 192 -8.60 14.65 12.94
CA ARG A 192 -9.80 14.75 12.09
C ARG A 192 -9.69 15.89 11.07
N GLY A 193 -9.24 17.06 11.51
CA GLY A 193 -9.06 18.21 10.62
C GLY A 193 -8.10 17.91 9.47
N HIS A 194 -6.94 17.31 9.77
CA HIS A 194 -5.95 16.91 8.76
C HIS A 194 -6.49 15.84 7.83
N LEU A 195 -7.17 14.81 8.34
CA LEU A 195 -7.78 13.78 7.50
C LEU A 195 -8.79 14.37 6.52
N TYR A 196 -9.62 15.32 6.95
CA TYR A 196 -10.58 16.00 6.06
C TYR A 196 -9.89 16.86 5.01
N ALA A 197 -8.83 17.59 5.39
CA ALA A 197 -8.05 18.38 4.47
C ALA A 197 -7.39 17.52 3.39
N PHE A 198 -6.72 16.44 3.77
CA PHE A 198 -6.06 15.52 2.84
C PHE A 198 -7.06 14.76 1.95
N ALA A 199 -8.20 14.32 2.48
CA ALA A 199 -9.24 13.72 1.66
C ALA A 199 -9.78 14.69 0.61
N LYS A 200 -9.98 15.96 0.98
CA LYS A 200 -10.40 17.03 0.06
C LYS A 200 -9.34 17.31 -1.00
N GLU A 201 -8.07 17.41 -0.61
CA GLU A 201 -6.94 17.60 -1.54
C GLU A 201 -6.84 16.46 -2.56
N MET A 202 -7.11 15.22 -2.13
CA MET A 202 -7.19 14.08 -3.03
C MET A 202 -8.47 14.03 -3.89
N GLY A 203 -9.35 15.02 -3.79
CA GLY A 203 -10.61 15.09 -4.51
C GLY A 203 -11.66 14.10 -4.04
N CYS A 204 -11.55 13.59 -2.80
CA CYS A 204 -12.55 12.70 -2.22
C CYS A 204 -13.74 13.49 -1.68
N ASN A 205 -14.95 12.99 -1.93
CA ASN A 205 -16.20 13.55 -1.43
C ASN A 205 -16.75 12.81 -0.21
N LYS A 206 -16.15 11.68 0.14
CA LYS A 206 -16.51 10.86 1.31
C LYS A 206 -15.28 10.37 2.05
N ILE A 207 -15.45 10.17 3.35
CA ILE A 207 -14.43 9.58 4.24
C ILE A 207 -15.04 8.37 4.95
N ALA A 208 -14.29 7.27 4.99
CA ALA A 208 -14.59 6.09 5.78
C ALA A 208 -13.58 5.97 6.94
N LEU A 209 -14.10 5.90 8.16
CA LEU A 209 -13.32 5.77 9.39
C LEU A 209 -13.66 4.43 10.06
N GLY A 210 -12.63 3.75 10.57
CA GLY A 210 -12.76 2.43 11.22
C GLY A 210 -13.22 2.53 12.67
N HIS A 211 -14.39 3.15 12.92
CA HIS A 211 -15.05 3.13 14.22
C HIS A 211 -16.09 2.01 14.25
N HIS A 212 -16.29 1.45 15.44
CA HIS A 212 -17.30 0.42 15.67
C HIS A 212 -18.30 0.83 16.76
N TYR A 213 -19.25 -0.06 17.07
CA TYR A 213 -20.35 0.24 17.97
C TYR A 213 -19.88 0.62 19.38
N ASP A 214 -18.83 -0.03 19.88
CA ASP A 214 -18.29 0.24 21.21
C ASP A 214 -17.69 1.66 21.30
N ASP A 215 -17.02 2.14 20.24
CA ASP A 215 -16.51 3.53 20.18
C ASP A 215 -17.65 4.56 20.35
N VAL A 216 -18.82 4.27 19.78
CA VAL A 216 -20.00 5.14 19.92
C VAL A 216 -20.54 5.12 21.36
N ILE A 217 -20.63 3.93 21.96
CA ILE A 217 -21.09 3.78 23.35
C ILE A 217 -20.12 4.50 24.30
N GLU A 218 -18.81 4.28 24.14
CA GLU A 218 -17.79 4.93 24.96
C GLU A 218 -17.88 6.46 24.84
N THR A 219 -18.06 6.97 23.62
CA THR A 219 -18.22 8.42 23.39
C THR A 219 -19.45 8.98 24.10
N ILE A 220 -20.58 8.27 24.08
CA ILE A 220 -21.82 8.69 24.77
C ILE A 220 -21.63 8.66 26.28
N LEU A 221 -20.92 7.66 26.81
CA LEU A 221 -20.70 7.54 28.26
C LEU A 221 -19.69 8.57 28.80
N MET A 222 -18.79 9.06 27.97
CA MET A 222 -17.78 10.06 28.35
C MET A 222 -18.24 11.51 28.19
N GLY A 223 -19.33 11.76 27.49
CA GLY A 223 -19.89 13.10 27.21
C GLY A 223 -21.03 13.45 28.11
#